data_6fce5cc8dd449df15b10b35a2476adf1
#
_entry.id   6fce5cc8dd449df15b10b35a2476adf1
#
_cell.length_a   1.000
_cell.length_b   1.000
_cell.length_c   1.000
_cell.angle_alpha   90.00
_cell.angle_beta   90.00
_cell.angle_gamma   90.00
#
_symmetry.space_group_name_H-M   'P 1'
#
loop_
_entity.id
_entity.type
_entity.pdbx_description
1 polymer ?
#
loop_
_entity_poly.entity_id
_entity_poly.type
_entity_poly.pdbx_seq_one_letter_code
_entity_poly.pdbx_strand_id
1 'polypeptide(L)'
;MRSRDEKRVARDGGSRGAMAALAPSAAALAPLPPPTRARHRRVTTRASPVSVRSTAATSSLVAPVPDSDFGRVVDGPALLSLPHAERRAVLREALERGSGLVLVPNLAGISPRTLVELSYAVGDVVEKNPGVAPEYLIPNVPEVQVIGNVRDERGALRAMFSRAPPLPTDRITGAPTLRYDPELRSPVWHTDQAFRDPPPFASLLYCVKSPPAGAGGDTAFADMTAACNALDTNRREELRKLRAVCSYAHHNAKVNRRTPTYPLLTPNQRAAHPPVSQRIIRADPDTNTESLYGFSSAVCAVIDEKDEVTPEDLDRYDLLGEEDASVRALMYDELLPFATGAEFTYRHSWTEGDLVVWDNLRTIHTATPFDERYDREMWRTTVAHETGGEAYLGASIG
;
A
#
# COMPACT_ATOMS: atom_id res chain seq x y z
N MET A 1 54.63 -41.00 -32.52
CA MET A 1 53.58 -41.58 -33.34
C MET A 1 52.30 -41.78 -32.50
N ARG A 2 51.23 -41.06 -32.87
CA ARG A 2 49.78 -41.33 -32.59
C ARG A 2 49.33 -41.33 -31.14
N SER A 3 48.22 -40.84 -30.72
CA SER A 3 47.08 -40.12 -31.39
C SER A 3 46.25 -39.50 -30.26
N ARG A 4 45.84 -38.29 -30.42
CA ARG A 4 44.89 -37.58 -29.59
C ARG A 4 43.50 -38.19 -29.76
N ASP A 5 42.82 -38.50 -28.65
CA ASP A 5 41.35 -38.62 -28.63
C ASP A 5 40.80 -37.60 -27.61
N GLU A 6 40.20 -36.55 -28.17
CA GLU A 6 39.43 -35.54 -27.42
C GLU A 6 38.06 -36.10 -27.11
N LYS A 7 37.79 -36.40 -25.83
CA LYS A 7 36.42 -36.62 -25.37
C LYS A 7 35.79 -35.26 -25.06
N ARG A 8 34.91 -34.84 -25.95
CA ARG A 8 33.95 -33.77 -25.78
C ARG A 8 32.99 -34.12 -24.63
N VAL A 9 33.12 -33.46 -23.48
CA VAL A 9 32.11 -33.49 -22.43
C VAL A 9 31.05 -32.46 -22.80
N ALA A 10 29.85 -32.94 -23.16
CA ALA A 10 28.66 -32.12 -23.32
C ALA A 10 28.33 -31.48 -21.94
N ARG A 11 28.40 -30.18 -21.87
CA ARG A 11 27.84 -29.42 -20.77
C ARG A 11 26.34 -29.29 -21.01
N ASP A 12 25.56 -29.99 -20.22
CA ASP A 12 24.12 -29.75 -20.12
C ASP A 12 23.91 -28.31 -19.64
N GLY A 13 23.39 -27.51 -20.54
CA GLY A 13 22.89 -26.17 -20.27
C GLY A 13 21.59 -26.26 -19.47
N GLY A 14 21.69 -26.21 -18.15
CA GLY A 14 20.54 -26.01 -17.31
C GLY A 14 19.90 -24.67 -17.70
N SER A 15 18.74 -24.73 -18.31
CA SER A 15 17.88 -23.56 -18.57
C SER A 15 17.51 -22.94 -17.23
N ARG A 16 18.19 -21.86 -16.86
CA ARG A 16 17.68 -20.93 -15.85
C ARG A 16 16.42 -20.31 -16.45
N GLY A 17 15.29 -20.86 -16.09
CA GLY A 17 14.01 -20.25 -16.37
C GLY A 17 13.99 -18.87 -15.68
N ALA A 18 14.17 -17.83 -16.48
CA ALA A 18 13.92 -16.46 -16.05
C ALA A 18 12.41 -16.36 -15.78
N MET A 19 12.03 -16.48 -14.51
CA MET A 19 10.67 -16.20 -14.08
C MET A 19 10.43 -14.69 -14.21
N ALA A 20 9.75 -14.32 -15.28
CA ALA A 20 9.29 -12.96 -15.49
C ALA A 20 8.30 -12.60 -14.38
N ALA A 21 8.67 -11.67 -13.51
CA ALA A 21 7.72 -10.96 -12.68
C ALA A 21 6.82 -10.17 -13.65
N LEU A 22 5.57 -10.59 -13.81
CA LEU A 22 4.60 -9.86 -14.60
C LEU A 22 4.23 -8.60 -13.82
N ALA A 23 4.82 -7.48 -14.22
CA ALA A 23 4.29 -6.18 -13.87
C ALA A 23 2.91 -6.00 -14.52
N PRO A 24 2.01 -5.19 -13.96
CA PRO A 24 0.73 -4.92 -14.58
C PRO A 24 0.95 -4.42 -16.01
N SER A 25 0.23 -4.98 -16.96
CA SER A 25 0.22 -4.52 -18.34
C SER A 25 -0.18 -3.04 -18.35
N ALA A 26 0.68 -2.18 -18.91
CA ALA A 26 0.29 -0.81 -19.16
C ALA A 26 -0.75 -0.80 -20.28
N ALA A 27 -2.01 -1.00 -19.92
CA ALA A 27 -3.10 -0.65 -20.81
C ALA A 27 -2.96 0.82 -21.15
N ALA A 28 -2.91 1.16 -22.44
CA ALA A 28 -2.76 2.52 -22.92
C ALA A 28 -3.84 3.42 -22.27
N LEU A 29 -3.42 4.29 -21.35
CA LEU A 29 -4.28 5.30 -20.77
C LEU A 29 -4.75 6.23 -21.89
N ALA A 30 -6.06 6.26 -22.13
CA ALA A 30 -6.67 7.24 -23.02
C ALA A 30 -6.39 8.65 -22.49
N PRO A 31 -6.10 9.64 -23.36
CA PRO A 31 -5.88 11.01 -22.91
C PRO A 31 -7.17 11.57 -22.29
N LEU A 32 -7.05 12.05 -21.05
CA LEU A 32 -8.13 12.75 -20.37
C LEU A 32 -8.39 14.10 -21.03
N PRO A 33 -9.65 14.58 -21.10
CA PRO A 33 -9.96 15.90 -21.58
C PRO A 33 -9.38 16.99 -20.64
N PRO A 34 -9.00 18.17 -21.17
CA PRO A 34 -8.41 19.24 -20.37
C PRO A 34 -9.40 19.76 -19.33
N PRO A 35 -8.93 20.20 -18.15
CA PRO A 35 -9.80 20.68 -17.08
C PRO A 35 -10.52 21.96 -17.50
N THR A 36 -11.84 21.95 -17.48
CA THR A 36 -12.67 23.15 -17.62
C THR A 36 -12.58 23.96 -16.33
N ARG A 37 -12.10 25.21 -16.43
CA ARG A 37 -12.09 26.18 -15.33
C ARG A 37 -13.51 26.45 -14.82
N ALA A 38 -13.92 25.76 -13.75
CA ALA A 38 -15.12 26.10 -13.01
C ALA A 38 -14.80 27.19 -11.98
N ARG A 39 -15.53 28.33 -12.07
CA ARG A 39 -15.45 29.41 -11.09
C ARG A 39 -15.97 28.90 -9.74
N HIS A 40 -15.10 28.84 -8.73
CA HIS A 40 -15.45 28.50 -7.37
C HIS A 40 -16.43 29.52 -6.78
N ARG A 41 -17.66 29.11 -6.57
CA ARG A 41 -18.60 29.75 -5.67
C ARG A 41 -18.44 29.12 -4.30
N ARG A 42 -17.83 29.84 -3.36
CA ARG A 42 -17.69 29.42 -1.97
C ARG A 42 -19.10 29.24 -1.36
N VAL A 43 -19.52 27.99 -1.20
CA VAL A 43 -20.66 27.66 -0.34
C VAL A 43 -20.07 27.18 0.98
N THR A 44 -20.09 28.05 1.97
CA THR A 44 -19.76 27.67 3.35
C THR A 44 -21.00 27.08 3.99
N THR A 45 -21.15 25.77 3.88
CA THR A 45 -22.02 25.03 4.79
C THR A 45 -21.12 24.28 5.79
N ARG A 46 -21.02 24.85 6.98
CA ARG A 46 -20.43 24.19 8.13
C ARG A 46 -21.38 23.05 8.53
N ALA A 47 -21.12 21.84 8.02
CA ALA A 47 -21.70 20.64 8.58
C ALA A 47 -21.01 20.40 9.92
N SER A 48 -21.75 20.53 11.01
CA SER A 48 -21.27 20.09 12.32
C SER A 48 -20.99 18.57 12.25
N PRO A 49 -19.88 18.09 12.81
CA PRO A 49 -19.65 16.65 12.89
C PRO A 49 -20.78 16.03 13.68
N VAL A 50 -21.58 15.18 13.05
CA VAL A 50 -22.52 14.31 13.74
C VAL A 50 -21.67 13.29 14.48
N SER A 51 -21.37 13.59 15.74
CA SER A 51 -20.83 12.60 16.67
C SER A 51 -21.88 11.49 16.83
N VAL A 52 -21.77 10.46 16.03
CA VAL A 52 -22.50 9.21 16.27
C VAL A 52 -21.87 8.62 17.53
N ARG A 53 -22.51 8.84 18.68
CA ARG A 53 -22.12 8.18 19.92
C ARG A 53 -22.27 6.67 19.68
N SER A 54 -21.12 5.97 19.70
CA SER A 54 -21.10 4.51 19.72
C SER A 54 -22.04 4.02 20.84
N THR A 55 -22.99 3.17 20.51
CA THR A 55 -23.82 2.52 21.53
C THR A 55 -22.96 1.48 22.26
N ALA A 56 -23.29 1.17 23.53
CA ALA A 56 -22.56 0.14 24.28
C ALA A 56 -22.49 -1.21 23.53
N ALA A 57 -23.46 -1.50 22.65
CA ALA A 57 -23.50 -2.69 21.81
C ALA A 57 -22.43 -2.69 20.70
N THR A 58 -22.13 -1.54 20.09
CA THR A 58 -21.09 -1.45 19.05
C THR A 58 -19.69 -1.55 19.62
N SER A 59 -19.43 -0.95 20.78
CA SER A 59 -18.13 -1.06 21.45
C SER A 59 -17.78 -2.46 21.94
N SER A 60 -18.78 -3.34 22.15
CA SER A 60 -18.55 -4.73 22.56
C SER A 60 -18.00 -5.62 21.44
N LEU A 61 -18.10 -5.17 20.17
CA LEU A 61 -17.58 -5.90 19.00
C LEU A 61 -16.09 -5.64 18.74
N VAL A 62 -15.50 -4.66 19.40
CA VAL A 62 -14.13 -4.22 19.17
C VAL A 62 -13.25 -4.65 20.34
N ALA A 63 -12.27 -5.52 20.07
CA ALA A 63 -11.30 -6.00 21.05
C ALA A 63 -9.85 -5.62 20.61
N PRO A 64 -8.88 -5.55 21.53
CA PRO A 64 -7.48 -5.44 21.15
C PRO A 64 -7.04 -6.70 20.39
N VAL A 65 -6.02 -6.55 19.53
CA VAL A 65 -5.30 -7.71 18.98
C VAL A 65 -4.62 -8.42 20.14
N PRO A 66 -4.68 -9.76 20.23
CA PRO A 66 -3.99 -10.49 21.29
C PRO A 66 -2.49 -10.13 21.34
N ASP A 67 -1.98 -9.89 22.55
CA ASP A 67 -0.59 -9.57 22.84
C ASP A 67 -0.02 -8.34 22.07
N SER A 68 -0.89 -7.43 21.63
CA SER A 68 -0.48 -6.21 20.93
C SER A 68 -1.40 -5.02 21.29
N ASP A 69 -0.79 -3.87 21.54
CA ASP A 69 -1.51 -2.59 21.64
C ASP A 69 -1.89 -2.05 20.26
N PHE A 70 -1.18 -2.46 19.22
CA PHE A 70 -1.40 -2.09 17.84
C PHE A 70 -2.47 -2.98 17.19
N GLY A 71 -3.48 -2.35 16.63
CA GLY A 71 -4.59 -3.00 15.96
C GLY A 71 -5.78 -3.32 16.88
N ARG A 72 -6.92 -3.55 16.22
CA ARG A 72 -8.17 -4.02 16.87
C ARG A 72 -8.75 -5.17 16.07
N VAL A 73 -9.42 -6.08 16.75
CA VAL A 73 -10.18 -7.16 16.15
C VAL A 73 -11.66 -6.81 16.23
N VAL A 74 -12.37 -7.00 15.13
CA VAL A 74 -13.82 -6.85 15.04
C VAL A 74 -14.43 -8.19 14.63
N ASP A 75 -15.46 -8.66 15.33
CA ASP A 75 -16.17 -9.89 14.97
C ASP A 75 -16.84 -9.75 13.59
N GLY A 76 -16.36 -10.53 12.61
CA GLY A 76 -16.78 -10.39 11.22
C GLY A 76 -18.26 -10.73 10.99
N PRO A 77 -18.77 -11.90 11.40
CA PRO A 77 -20.19 -12.24 11.31
C PRO A 77 -21.10 -11.22 11.99
N ALA A 78 -20.76 -10.78 13.19
CA ALA A 78 -21.52 -9.75 13.89
C ALA A 78 -21.51 -8.42 13.13
N LEU A 79 -20.35 -7.99 12.62
CA LEU A 79 -20.21 -6.78 11.78
C LEU A 79 -21.12 -6.85 10.54
N LEU A 80 -21.16 -7.98 9.84
CA LEU A 80 -22.02 -8.17 8.65
C LEU A 80 -23.51 -8.08 8.97
N SER A 81 -23.92 -8.42 10.19
CA SER A 81 -25.32 -8.34 10.61
C SER A 81 -25.81 -6.92 10.89
N LEU A 82 -24.89 -5.96 11.06
CA LEU A 82 -25.23 -4.58 11.37
C LEU A 82 -25.73 -3.80 10.15
N PRO A 83 -26.59 -2.80 10.33
CA PRO A 83 -26.88 -1.80 9.32
C PRO A 83 -25.61 -1.03 8.93
N HIS A 84 -25.58 -0.46 7.70
CA HIS A 84 -24.40 0.24 7.17
C HIS A 84 -23.85 1.34 8.11
N ALA A 85 -24.73 2.17 8.68
CA ALA A 85 -24.32 3.24 9.59
C ALA A 85 -23.63 2.72 10.86
N GLU A 86 -24.06 1.57 11.38
CA GLU A 86 -23.46 0.95 12.55
C GLU A 86 -22.13 0.26 12.18
N ARG A 87 -22.05 -0.40 11.02
CA ARG A 87 -20.78 -0.91 10.47
C ARG A 87 -19.73 0.18 10.38
N ARG A 88 -20.15 1.36 9.85
CA ARG A 88 -19.27 2.54 9.73
C ARG A 88 -18.77 3.00 11.10
N ALA A 89 -19.67 3.10 12.08
CA ALA A 89 -19.30 3.50 13.44
C ALA A 89 -18.29 2.52 14.07
N VAL A 90 -18.53 1.21 13.94
CA VAL A 90 -17.63 0.16 14.46
C VAL A 90 -16.28 0.21 13.81
N LEU A 91 -16.21 0.25 12.46
CA LEU A 91 -14.92 0.25 11.74
C LEU A 91 -14.12 1.52 11.97
N ARG A 92 -14.77 2.69 12.01
CA ARG A 92 -14.10 3.97 12.31
C ARG A 92 -13.58 4.00 13.74
N GLU A 93 -14.37 3.57 14.74
CA GLU A 93 -13.92 3.44 16.12
C GLU A 93 -12.75 2.46 16.24
N ALA A 94 -12.83 1.33 15.56
CA ALA A 94 -11.77 0.31 15.59
C ALA A 94 -10.46 0.84 14.96
N LEU A 95 -10.52 1.54 13.83
CA LEU A 95 -9.36 2.18 13.20
C LEU A 95 -8.72 3.20 14.15
N GLU A 96 -9.54 4.07 14.77
CA GLU A 96 -9.02 5.09 15.69
C GLU A 96 -8.34 4.46 16.91
N ARG A 97 -9.00 3.51 17.57
CA ARG A 97 -8.47 2.83 18.76
C ARG A 97 -7.32 1.85 18.46
N GLY A 98 -7.19 1.42 17.20
CA GLY A 98 -6.17 0.49 16.72
C GLY A 98 -4.97 1.15 16.06
N SER A 99 -4.79 2.47 16.22
CA SER A 99 -3.71 3.20 15.53
C SER A 99 -3.72 2.97 14.01
N GLY A 100 -4.92 2.82 13.43
CA GLY A 100 -5.08 2.62 12.00
C GLY A 100 -5.06 1.18 11.51
N LEU A 101 -5.14 0.16 12.36
CA LEU A 101 -5.17 -1.25 11.95
C LEU A 101 -6.40 -1.99 12.53
N VAL A 102 -7.17 -2.65 11.65
CA VAL A 102 -8.33 -3.45 12.05
C VAL A 102 -8.29 -4.82 11.38
N LEU A 103 -8.48 -5.86 12.16
CA LEU A 103 -8.63 -7.24 11.72
C LEU A 103 -10.09 -7.65 11.84
N VAL A 104 -10.65 -8.20 10.76
CA VAL A 104 -12.03 -8.70 10.72
C VAL A 104 -12.01 -10.15 10.26
N PRO A 105 -11.84 -11.12 11.17
CA PRO A 105 -11.78 -12.53 10.83
C PRO A 105 -13.17 -13.11 10.53
N ASN A 106 -13.19 -14.34 10.00
CA ASN A 106 -14.38 -15.17 9.81
C ASN A 106 -15.39 -14.61 8.79
N LEU A 107 -14.92 -13.95 7.75
CA LEU A 107 -15.75 -13.48 6.63
C LEU A 107 -15.71 -14.44 5.42
N ALA A 108 -15.49 -15.75 5.64
CA ALA A 108 -15.37 -16.70 4.55
C ALA A 108 -16.56 -16.65 3.59
N GLY A 109 -16.28 -16.59 2.27
CA GLY A 109 -17.28 -16.63 1.22
C GLY A 109 -18.05 -15.33 0.97
N ILE A 110 -17.61 -14.18 1.49
CA ILE A 110 -18.23 -12.90 1.09
C ILE A 110 -18.03 -12.64 -0.41
N SER A 111 -19.02 -11.96 -0.99
CA SER A 111 -18.92 -11.56 -2.40
C SER A 111 -18.01 -10.34 -2.57
N PRO A 112 -17.47 -10.12 -3.79
CA PRO A 112 -16.73 -8.89 -4.09
C PRO A 112 -17.55 -7.61 -3.81
N ARG A 113 -18.87 -7.65 -4.03
CA ARG A 113 -19.76 -6.53 -3.71
C ARG A 113 -19.88 -6.28 -2.21
N THR A 114 -19.91 -7.34 -1.40
CA THR A 114 -19.88 -7.22 0.06
C THR A 114 -18.59 -6.57 0.55
N LEU A 115 -17.44 -6.89 -0.07
CA LEU A 115 -16.17 -6.22 0.24
C LEU A 115 -16.25 -4.72 -0.10
N VAL A 116 -16.84 -4.35 -1.24
CA VAL A 116 -17.06 -2.95 -1.61
C VAL A 116 -17.99 -2.24 -0.62
N GLU A 117 -19.05 -2.89 -0.15
CA GLU A 117 -19.94 -2.34 0.89
C GLU A 117 -19.22 -2.11 2.23
N LEU A 118 -18.34 -3.03 2.62
CA LEU A 118 -17.47 -2.84 3.79
C LEU A 118 -16.50 -1.69 3.59
N SER A 119 -15.99 -1.49 2.37
CA SER A 119 -15.13 -0.36 2.05
C SER A 119 -15.87 0.97 2.15
N TYR A 120 -17.12 1.04 1.70
CA TYR A 120 -17.97 2.22 1.91
C TYR A 120 -18.31 2.48 3.39
N ALA A 121 -18.23 1.47 4.25
CA ALA A 121 -18.34 1.68 5.70
C ALA A 121 -17.04 2.29 6.30
N VAL A 122 -15.91 2.21 5.60
CA VAL A 122 -14.64 2.86 6.00
C VAL A 122 -14.60 4.30 5.51
N GLY A 123 -14.98 4.59 4.25
CA GLY A 123 -15.01 5.96 3.70
C GLY A 123 -16.00 6.10 2.55
N ASP A 124 -16.26 7.33 2.15
CA ASP A 124 -17.36 7.65 1.22
C ASP A 124 -17.02 7.37 -0.26
N VAL A 125 -15.76 7.23 -0.60
CA VAL A 125 -15.30 6.99 -1.98
C VAL A 125 -14.44 5.74 -2.04
N VAL A 126 -14.91 4.72 -2.76
CA VAL A 126 -14.16 3.51 -3.09
C VAL A 126 -13.69 3.60 -4.53
N GLU A 127 -12.40 3.45 -4.76
CA GLU A 127 -11.78 3.67 -6.07
C GLU A 127 -12.07 2.52 -7.05
N LYS A 128 -12.24 2.87 -8.33
CA LYS A 128 -12.56 1.90 -9.40
C LYS A 128 -11.34 1.37 -10.17
N ASN A 129 -10.15 1.74 -9.75
CA ASN A 129 -8.88 1.27 -10.33
C ASN A 129 -8.79 1.37 -11.88
N PRO A 130 -9.08 2.54 -12.51
CA PRO A 130 -9.15 2.65 -13.96
C PRO A 130 -7.81 2.43 -14.68
N GLY A 131 -6.69 2.50 -13.97
CA GLY A 131 -5.35 2.23 -14.52
C GLY A 131 -4.90 0.77 -14.41
N VAL A 132 -5.72 -0.09 -13.79
CA VAL A 132 -5.40 -1.51 -13.63
C VAL A 132 -5.95 -2.29 -14.80
N ALA A 133 -5.14 -3.19 -15.39
CA ALA A 133 -5.58 -4.01 -16.50
C ALA A 133 -6.76 -4.92 -16.07
N PRO A 134 -7.78 -5.10 -16.95
CA PRO A 134 -9.02 -5.81 -16.60
C PRO A 134 -8.82 -7.21 -16.04
N GLU A 135 -7.76 -7.91 -16.44
CA GLU A 135 -7.42 -9.26 -15.95
C GLU A 135 -7.06 -9.29 -14.46
N TYR A 136 -6.73 -8.15 -13.87
CA TYR A 136 -6.43 -8.02 -12.44
C TYR A 136 -7.59 -7.45 -11.63
N LEU A 137 -8.75 -7.28 -12.26
CA LEU A 137 -9.96 -6.81 -11.61
C LEU A 137 -11.02 -7.91 -11.58
N ILE A 138 -11.88 -7.85 -10.59
CA ILE A 138 -13.05 -8.71 -10.56
C ILE A 138 -14.05 -8.25 -11.65
N PRO A 139 -14.50 -9.15 -12.56
CA PRO A 139 -15.47 -8.79 -13.60
C PRO A 139 -16.71 -8.11 -13.03
N ASN A 140 -17.06 -6.94 -13.60
CA ASN A 140 -18.20 -6.11 -13.18
C ASN A 140 -18.13 -5.52 -11.76
N VAL A 141 -16.96 -5.60 -11.10
CA VAL A 141 -16.68 -4.96 -9.80
C VAL A 141 -15.28 -4.34 -9.85
N PRO A 142 -15.09 -3.26 -10.63
CA PRO A 142 -13.79 -2.65 -10.88
C PRO A 142 -13.14 -2.03 -9.64
N GLU A 143 -13.87 -1.90 -8.54
CA GLU A 143 -13.36 -1.49 -7.25
C GLU A 143 -12.45 -2.57 -6.61
N VAL A 144 -12.60 -3.83 -7.02
CA VAL A 144 -11.86 -4.95 -6.44
C VAL A 144 -10.73 -5.41 -7.35
N GLN A 145 -9.51 -5.21 -6.87
CA GLN A 145 -8.29 -5.68 -7.50
C GLN A 145 -7.90 -7.05 -6.93
N VAL A 146 -7.51 -7.98 -7.81
CA VAL A 146 -7.00 -9.31 -7.43
C VAL A 146 -5.48 -9.26 -7.30
N ILE A 147 -4.95 -9.66 -6.15
CA ILE A 147 -3.51 -9.70 -5.84
C ILE A 147 -3.15 -11.13 -5.45
N GLY A 148 -2.11 -11.69 -6.07
CA GLY A 148 -1.64 -13.03 -5.74
C GLY A 148 -0.99 -13.74 -6.93
N ASN A 149 -1.02 -15.08 -6.90
CA ASN A 149 -0.41 -15.93 -7.92
C ASN A 149 -1.39 -16.99 -8.47
N VAL A 150 -2.69 -16.72 -8.39
CA VAL A 150 -3.72 -17.66 -8.86
C VAL A 150 -3.73 -17.73 -10.38
N ARG A 151 -3.86 -18.94 -10.90
CA ARG A 151 -3.95 -19.19 -12.34
C ARG A 151 -5.38 -19.55 -12.73
N ASP A 152 -5.77 -19.13 -13.91
CA ASP A 152 -7.03 -19.57 -14.52
C ASP A 152 -6.94 -21.01 -15.07
N GLU A 153 -8.06 -21.51 -15.59
CA GLU A 153 -8.14 -22.85 -16.19
C GLU A 153 -7.19 -23.07 -17.37
N ARG A 154 -6.69 -21.99 -17.98
CA ARG A 154 -5.72 -22.02 -19.07
C ARG A 154 -4.27 -21.93 -18.59
N GLY A 155 -4.07 -21.86 -17.26
CA GLY A 155 -2.76 -21.67 -16.64
C GLY A 155 -2.21 -20.24 -16.71
N ALA A 156 -2.99 -19.27 -17.20
CA ALA A 156 -2.61 -17.86 -17.19
C ALA A 156 -2.81 -17.26 -15.81
N LEU A 157 -1.90 -16.38 -15.40
CA LEU A 157 -2.00 -15.66 -14.12
C LEU A 157 -3.21 -14.74 -14.14
N ARG A 158 -4.15 -14.94 -13.19
CA ARG A 158 -5.36 -14.12 -13.03
C ARG A 158 -5.20 -12.99 -12.04
N ALA A 159 -4.11 -12.98 -11.31
CA ALA A 159 -3.90 -12.05 -10.22
C ALA A 159 -2.62 -11.25 -10.44
N MET A 160 -2.62 -10.00 -9.98
CA MET A 160 -1.41 -9.21 -9.93
C MET A 160 -0.44 -9.88 -8.99
N PHE A 161 0.71 -10.25 -9.52
CA PHE A 161 1.73 -10.96 -8.77
C PHE A 161 2.45 -10.00 -7.83
N SER A 162 2.12 -10.08 -6.55
CA SER A 162 2.88 -9.40 -5.51
C SER A 162 3.83 -10.40 -4.86
N ARG A 163 5.07 -10.40 -5.32
CA ARG A 163 6.13 -11.21 -4.76
C ARG A 163 6.91 -10.36 -3.77
N ALA A 164 6.89 -10.77 -2.51
CA ALA A 164 7.89 -10.24 -1.59
C ALA A 164 9.28 -10.71 -2.06
N PRO A 165 10.29 -9.83 -2.06
CA PRO A 165 11.63 -10.24 -2.44
C PRO A 165 12.10 -11.38 -1.52
N PRO A 166 12.94 -12.32 -2.01
CA PRO A 166 13.48 -13.43 -1.23
C PRO A 166 14.57 -12.92 -0.28
N LEU A 167 14.19 -12.01 0.63
CA LEU A 167 15.09 -11.42 1.61
C LEU A 167 15.07 -12.24 2.91
N PRO A 168 16.17 -12.25 3.67
CA PRO A 168 16.18 -12.82 5.01
C PRO A 168 15.05 -12.23 5.85
N THR A 169 14.34 -13.05 6.61
CA THR A 169 13.24 -12.62 7.44
C THR A 169 13.62 -12.56 8.91
N ASP A 170 13.07 -11.60 9.62
CA ASP A 170 13.12 -11.54 11.07
C ASP A 170 12.34 -12.70 11.69
N ARG A 171 12.89 -13.31 12.74
CA ARG A 171 12.28 -14.50 13.36
C ARG A 171 11.01 -14.19 14.15
N ILE A 172 10.85 -12.96 14.62
CA ILE A 172 9.70 -12.53 15.42
C ILE A 172 8.60 -11.98 14.51
N THR A 173 8.95 -11.00 13.68
CA THR A 173 7.97 -10.32 12.83
C THR A 173 7.72 -11.05 11.50
N GLY A 174 8.63 -11.95 11.09
CA GLY A 174 8.62 -12.57 9.76
C GLY A 174 8.79 -11.60 8.60
N ALA A 175 8.93 -10.30 8.90
CA ALA A 175 9.20 -9.29 7.91
C ALA A 175 10.63 -9.42 7.36
N PRO A 176 10.90 -8.92 6.15
CA PRO A 176 12.26 -8.86 5.63
C PRO A 176 13.16 -8.09 6.59
N THR A 177 14.30 -8.68 6.97
CA THR A 177 15.31 -8.02 7.83
C THR A 177 16.01 -6.88 7.09
N LEU A 178 16.15 -7.02 5.77
CA LEU A 178 16.55 -5.90 4.91
C LEU A 178 15.32 -5.01 4.68
N ARG A 179 15.34 -3.84 5.25
CA ARG A 179 14.27 -2.85 5.11
C ARG A 179 14.34 -2.09 3.79
N TYR A 180 15.47 -2.20 3.11
CA TYR A 180 15.74 -1.63 1.80
C TYR A 180 16.35 -2.70 0.89
N ASP A 181 15.77 -2.88 -0.29
CA ASP A 181 16.26 -3.80 -1.32
C ASP A 181 17.31 -3.09 -2.19
N PRO A 182 18.60 -3.47 -2.12
CA PRO A 182 19.65 -2.80 -2.87
C PRO A 182 19.58 -3.06 -4.39
N GLU A 183 18.98 -4.18 -4.83
CA GLU A 183 18.80 -4.47 -6.26
C GLU A 183 17.71 -3.61 -6.88
N LEU A 184 16.62 -3.41 -6.13
CA LEU A 184 15.50 -2.58 -6.54
C LEU A 184 15.70 -1.10 -6.22
N ARG A 185 16.68 -0.76 -5.38
CA ARG A 185 16.86 0.57 -4.80
C ARG A 185 15.55 1.10 -4.21
N SER A 186 14.92 0.29 -3.38
CA SER A 186 13.57 0.56 -2.89
C SER A 186 13.36 0.08 -1.46
N PRO A 187 12.62 0.82 -0.63
CA PRO A 187 12.19 0.28 0.65
C PRO A 187 11.26 -0.93 0.41
N VAL A 188 11.36 -1.89 1.29
CA VAL A 188 10.47 -3.07 1.29
C VAL A 188 9.15 -2.73 1.98
N TRP A 189 9.23 -1.96 3.07
CA TRP A 189 8.08 -1.39 3.75
C TRP A 189 7.56 -0.14 3.04
N HIS A 190 6.24 0.02 2.97
CA HIS A 190 5.64 1.17 2.29
C HIS A 190 4.24 1.51 2.83
N THR A 191 3.83 2.75 2.59
CA THR A 191 2.42 3.14 2.52
C THR A 191 1.96 3.14 1.07
N ASP A 192 0.67 2.90 0.84
CA ASP A 192 0.11 2.88 -0.51
C ASP A 192 0.06 4.30 -1.11
N GLN A 193 0.48 4.40 -2.36
CA GLN A 193 0.29 5.55 -3.25
C GLN A 193 0.68 6.92 -2.66
N ALA A 194 1.80 7.00 -1.93
CA ALA A 194 2.29 8.26 -1.36
C ALA A 194 2.57 9.36 -2.41
N PHE A 195 2.62 9.01 -3.70
CA PHE A 195 2.77 9.94 -4.83
C PHE A 195 1.48 10.66 -5.23
N ARG A 196 0.41 10.53 -4.45
CA ARG A 196 -0.86 11.25 -4.64
C ARG A 196 -1.04 12.33 -3.57
N ASP A 197 -1.75 13.39 -3.91
CA ASP A 197 -2.14 14.44 -2.97
C ASP A 197 -3.61 14.82 -3.18
N PRO A 198 -4.47 14.49 -2.20
CA PRO A 198 -4.22 13.68 -1.01
C PRO A 198 -3.98 12.19 -1.35
N PRO A 199 -3.19 11.48 -0.55
CA PRO A 199 -3.04 10.03 -0.69
C PRO A 199 -4.32 9.30 -0.28
N PRO A 200 -4.51 8.01 -0.67
CA PRO A 200 -5.67 7.25 -0.22
C PRO A 200 -5.73 7.17 1.30
N PHE A 201 -6.95 7.28 1.82
CA PHE A 201 -7.18 7.18 3.26
C PHE A 201 -6.87 5.78 3.79
N ALA A 202 -7.50 4.75 3.22
CA ALA A 202 -7.38 3.40 3.71
C ALA A 202 -7.34 2.37 2.58
N SER A 203 -6.75 1.23 2.88
CA SER A 203 -6.81 0.03 2.04
C SER A 203 -7.46 -1.11 2.82
N LEU A 204 -8.17 -1.96 2.09
CA LEU A 204 -8.75 -3.19 2.60
C LEU A 204 -8.20 -4.36 1.80
N LEU A 205 -7.78 -5.42 2.50
CA LEU A 205 -7.28 -6.64 1.89
C LEU A 205 -8.03 -7.83 2.47
N TYR A 206 -8.74 -8.55 1.61
CA TYR A 206 -9.53 -9.72 1.97
C TYR A 206 -8.86 -10.99 1.46
N CYS A 207 -8.72 -11.99 2.31
CA CYS A 207 -8.13 -13.27 1.98
C CYS A 207 -9.16 -14.23 1.40
N VAL A 208 -9.07 -14.49 0.10
CA VAL A 208 -9.87 -15.52 -0.58
C VAL A 208 -9.23 -16.89 -0.44
N LYS A 209 -7.89 -16.93 -0.63
CA LYS A 209 -7.10 -18.15 -0.52
C LYS A 209 -5.73 -17.82 0.05
N SER A 210 -5.31 -18.55 1.07
CA SER A 210 -3.99 -18.42 1.70
C SER A 210 -3.14 -19.66 1.50
N PRO A 211 -1.80 -19.53 1.45
CA PRO A 211 -0.92 -20.67 1.61
C PRO A 211 -1.18 -21.37 2.96
N PRO A 212 -0.85 -22.65 3.09
CA PRO A 212 -0.94 -23.36 4.36
C PRO A 212 -0.09 -22.69 5.45
N ALA A 213 -0.48 -22.88 6.70
CA ALA A 213 0.28 -22.39 7.85
C ALA A 213 1.77 -22.78 7.75
N GLY A 214 2.65 -21.81 7.92
CA GLY A 214 4.10 -21.99 7.81
C GLY A 214 4.68 -21.88 6.40
N ALA A 215 3.86 -21.75 5.36
CA ALA A 215 4.32 -21.54 3.98
C ALA A 215 4.58 -20.06 3.65
N GLY A 216 4.39 -19.14 4.60
CA GLY A 216 4.57 -17.70 4.43
C GLY A 216 3.34 -17.00 3.81
N GLY A 217 3.58 -15.83 3.25
CA GLY A 217 2.50 -15.02 2.64
C GLY A 217 1.78 -14.10 3.62
N ASP A 218 2.34 -13.92 4.81
CA ASP A 218 1.85 -13.00 5.82
C ASP A 218 2.05 -11.54 5.40
N THR A 219 1.41 -10.64 6.12
CA THR A 219 1.63 -9.20 5.97
C THR A 219 2.05 -8.64 7.33
N ALA A 220 3.17 -7.91 7.35
CA ALA A 220 3.58 -7.18 8.53
C ALA A 220 3.17 -5.71 8.40
N PHE A 221 2.70 -5.13 9.50
CA PHE A 221 2.28 -3.74 9.64
C PHE A 221 3.12 -3.06 10.71
N ALA A 222 3.35 -1.75 10.59
CA ALA A 222 4.00 -0.95 11.62
C ALA A 222 3.14 0.27 11.99
N ASP A 223 3.03 0.53 13.30
CA ASP A 223 2.33 1.67 13.89
C ASP A 223 3.21 2.93 13.79
N MET A 224 2.94 3.73 12.79
CA MET A 224 3.69 4.96 12.53
C MET A 224 3.33 6.08 13.50
N THR A 225 2.20 5.97 14.20
CA THR A 225 1.80 6.87 15.28
C THR A 225 2.63 6.59 16.54
N ALA A 226 2.71 5.31 16.94
CA ALA A 226 3.53 4.92 18.10
C ALA A 226 5.02 5.22 17.84
N ALA A 227 5.53 4.91 16.65
CA ALA A 227 6.90 5.25 16.26
C ALA A 227 7.16 6.77 16.31
N CYS A 228 6.24 7.60 15.80
CA CYS A 228 6.35 9.05 15.89
C CYS A 228 6.41 9.53 17.33
N ASN A 229 5.55 8.98 18.20
CA ASN A 229 5.49 9.35 19.62
C ASN A 229 6.73 8.92 20.40
N ALA A 230 7.43 7.87 19.97
CA ALA A 230 8.66 7.38 20.59
C ALA A 230 9.91 8.18 20.21
N LEU A 231 9.83 9.05 19.20
CA LEU A 231 10.91 9.99 18.89
C LEU A 231 11.09 11.01 20.00
N ASP A 232 12.35 11.39 20.29
CA ASP A 232 12.60 12.50 21.17
C ASP A 232 12.03 13.81 20.59
N THR A 233 11.75 14.77 21.49
CA THR A 233 11.08 16.02 21.12
C THR A 233 11.87 16.82 20.09
N ASN A 234 13.20 16.90 20.21
CA ASN A 234 14.03 17.68 19.29
C ASN A 234 14.03 17.05 17.90
N ARG A 235 14.17 15.70 17.83
CA ARG A 235 14.14 15.00 16.55
C ARG A 235 12.78 15.15 15.87
N ARG A 236 11.69 15.08 16.62
CA ARG A 236 10.34 15.29 16.09
C ARG A 236 10.16 16.72 15.55
N GLU A 237 10.66 17.74 16.25
CA GLU A 237 10.64 19.13 15.76
C GLU A 237 11.46 19.35 14.49
N GLU A 238 12.61 18.67 14.36
CA GLU A 238 13.41 18.69 13.14
C GLU A 238 12.66 18.06 11.95
N LEU A 239 12.05 16.87 12.17
CA LEU A 239 11.33 16.15 11.14
C LEU A 239 10.05 16.86 10.68
N ARG A 240 9.39 17.65 11.55
CA ARG A 240 8.23 18.47 11.15
C ARG A 240 8.57 19.50 10.07
N LYS A 241 9.83 19.92 9.98
CA LYS A 241 10.33 20.88 8.99
C LYS A 241 10.71 20.24 7.67
N LEU A 242 10.57 18.93 7.54
CA LEU A 242 10.97 18.17 6.35
C LEU A 242 9.77 17.59 5.61
N ARG A 243 9.95 17.48 4.29
CA ARG A 243 9.00 16.84 3.38
C ARG A 243 9.70 15.80 2.52
N ALA A 244 9.03 14.70 2.26
CA ALA A 244 9.42 13.70 1.28
C ALA A 244 8.78 14.05 -0.07
N VAL A 245 9.55 14.20 -1.11
CA VAL A 245 9.06 14.36 -2.48
C VAL A 245 8.79 12.97 -3.05
N CYS A 246 7.56 12.74 -3.47
CA CYS A 246 7.09 11.48 -4.03
C CYS A 246 6.74 11.66 -5.50
N SER A 247 7.36 10.89 -6.38
CA SER A 247 7.12 10.91 -7.82
C SER A 247 6.66 9.55 -8.33
N TYR A 248 5.53 9.54 -9.04
CA TYR A 248 5.08 8.32 -9.71
C TYR A 248 6.03 7.90 -10.82
N ALA A 249 6.62 8.85 -11.55
CA ALA A 249 7.62 8.56 -12.58
C ALA A 249 8.86 7.89 -12.01
N HIS A 250 9.32 8.34 -10.84
CA HIS A 250 10.42 7.71 -10.11
C HIS A 250 10.10 6.26 -9.72
N HIS A 251 8.90 6.02 -9.16
CA HIS A 251 8.42 4.67 -8.86
C HIS A 251 8.37 3.79 -10.12
N ASN A 252 7.77 4.30 -11.19
CA ASN A 252 7.67 3.59 -12.47
C ASN A 252 9.05 3.21 -13.03
N ALA A 253 10.04 4.09 -12.93
CA ALA A 253 11.41 3.82 -13.36
C ALA A 253 12.05 2.68 -12.56
N LYS A 254 11.80 2.59 -11.25
CA LYS A 254 12.25 1.46 -10.41
C LYS A 254 11.59 0.15 -10.84
N VAL A 255 10.27 0.17 -11.10
CA VAL A 255 9.54 -1.00 -11.60
C VAL A 255 10.07 -1.45 -12.96
N ASN A 256 10.28 -0.53 -13.91
CA ASN A 256 10.85 -0.83 -15.22
C ASN A 256 12.26 -1.44 -15.11
N ARG A 257 13.11 -0.92 -14.23
CA ARG A 257 14.46 -1.47 -14.00
C ARG A 257 14.41 -2.93 -13.57
N ARG A 258 13.47 -3.27 -12.69
CA ARG A 258 13.25 -4.65 -12.25
C ARG A 258 12.63 -5.52 -13.35
N THR A 259 11.68 -4.95 -14.08
CA THR A 259 10.89 -5.65 -15.10
C THR A 259 10.90 -4.81 -16.38
N PRO A 260 11.91 -4.99 -17.26
CA PRO A 260 12.07 -4.15 -18.46
C PRO A 260 10.90 -4.20 -19.45
N THR A 261 10.03 -5.19 -19.33
CA THR A 261 8.78 -5.29 -20.12
C THR A 261 7.70 -4.34 -19.59
N TYR A 262 7.83 -3.83 -18.38
CA TYR A 262 6.94 -2.79 -17.85
C TYR A 262 7.33 -1.45 -18.46
N PRO A 263 6.44 -0.77 -19.21
CA PRO A 263 6.82 0.42 -19.95
C PRO A 263 7.09 1.59 -19.01
N LEU A 264 8.07 2.41 -19.39
CA LEU A 264 8.24 3.73 -18.80
C LEU A 264 7.07 4.63 -19.17
N LEU A 265 6.72 5.55 -18.28
CA LEU A 265 5.71 6.57 -18.55
C LEU A 265 6.13 7.44 -19.73
N THR A 266 5.19 7.70 -20.61
CA THR A 266 5.35 8.71 -21.66
C THR A 266 5.46 10.12 -21.06
N PRO A 267 6.00 11.11 -21.78
CA PRO A 267 6.02 12.49 -21.31
C PRO A 267 4.66 13.03 -20.87
N ASN A 268 3.59 12.71 -21.61
CA ASN A 268 2.23 13.12 -21.25
C ASN A 268 1.73 12.46 -19.95
N GLN A 269 2.03 11.20 -19.76
CA GLN A 269 1.69 10.49 -18.52
C GLN A 269 2.46 11.04 -17.32
N ARG A 270 3.76 11.36 -17.49
CA ARG A 270 4.54 12.03 -16.43
C ARG A 270 3.96 13.39 -16.09
N ALA A 271 3.63 14.20 -17.09
CA ALA A 271 3.02 15.52 -16.87
C ALA A 271 1.65 15.44 -16.20
N ALA A 272 0.89 14.35 -16.42
CA ALA A 272 -0.39 14.11 -15.75
C ALA A 272 -0.24 13.73 -14.26
N HIS A 273 0.97 13.31 -13.85
CA HIS A 273 1.27 12.87 -12.48
C HIS A 273 2.53 13.58 -11.96
N PRO A 274 2.44 14.90 -11.72
CA PRO A 274 3.56 15.66 -11.19
C PRO A 274 3.96 15.14 -9.81
N PRO A 275 5.23 15.33 -9.42
CA PRO A 275 5.68 14.98 -8.08
C PRO A 275 4.89 15.78 -7.03
N VAL A 276 4.68 15.16 -5.88
CA VAL A 276 4.01 15.78 -4.73
C VAL A 276 4.91 15.74 -3.52
N SER A 277 4.77 16.69 -2.60
CA SER A 277 5.52 16.71 -1.36
C SER A 277 4.65 16.31 -0.17
N GLN A 278 5.07 15.30 0.57
CA GLN A 278 4.40 14.79 1.76
C GLN A 278 5.17 15.17 3.02
N ARG A 279 4.50 15.61 4.08
CA ARG A 279 5.16 15.84 5.38
C ARG A 279 5.70 14.53 5.94
N ILE A 280 6.94 14.53 6.45
CA ILE A 280 7.53 13.36 7.14
C ILE A 280 6.83 13.10 8.49
N ILE A 281 6.44 14.16 9.20
CA ILE A 281 5.47 14.07 10.29
C ILE A 281 4.15 14.66 9.81
N ARG A 282 3.13 13.83 9.75
CA ARG A 282 1.78 14.19 9.32
C ARG A 282 0.84 14.17 10.51
N ALA A 283 0.10 15.25 10.69
CA ALA A 283 -0.96 15.33 11.69
C ALA A 283 -2.32 15.02 11.03
N ASP A 284 -3.10 14.18 11.68
CA ASP A 284 -4.50 13.98 11.34
C ASP A 284 -5.28 15.27 11.65
N PRO A 285 -6.04 15.82 10.70
CA PRO A 285 -6.70 17.13 10.88
C PRO A 285 -7.81 17.12 11.92
N ASP A 286 -8.41 15.96 12.21
CA ASP A 286 -9.55 15.85 13.12
C ASP A 286 -9.09 15.56 14.56
N THR A 287 -8.07 14.74 14.72
CA THR A 287 -7.58 14.30 16.05
C THR A 287 -6.28 14.96 16.47
N ASN A 288 -5.57 15.61 15.55
CA ASN A 288 -4.21 16.14 15.73
C ASN A 288 -3.18 15.04 16.12
N THR A 289 -3.51 13.79 15.86
CA THR A 289 -2.59 12.67 16.08
C THR A 289 -1.50 12.70 15.01
N GLU A 290 -0.24 12.68 15.42
CA GLU A 290 0.90 12.70 14.53
C GLU A 290 1.38 11.28 14.19
N SER A 291 1.83 11.09 12.96
CA SER A 291 2.45 9.85 12.48
C SER A 291 3.65 10.14 11.58
N LEU A 292 4.62 9.24 11.57
CA LEU A 292 5.65 9.23 10.55
C LEU A 292 5.04 8.79 9.21
N TYR A 293 5.40 9.49 8.12
CA TYR A 293 4.79 9.27 6.81
C TYR A 293 5.80 9.37 5.66
N GLY A 294 5.41 8.93 4.47
CA GLY A 294 6.17 9.10 3.23
C GLY A 294 7.10 7.93 2.90
N PHE A 295 7.03 6.80 3.62
CA PHE A 295 7.81 5.62 3.27
C PHE A 295 7.23 4.94 2.03
N SER A 296 7.93 5.04 0.92
CA SER A 296 7.47 4.47 -0.36
C SER A 296 8.63 4.41 -1.35
N SER A 297 8.55 3.49 -2.30
CA SER A 297 9.44 3.44 -3.46
C SER A 297 9.35 4.68 -4.36
N ALA A 298 8.33 5.50 -4.18
CA ALA A 298 8.13 6.75 -4.92
C ALA A 298 8.94 7.93 -4.36
N VAL A 299 9.52 7.81 -3.16
CA VAL A 299 10.29 8.90 -2.54
C VAL A 299 11.60 9.09 -3.29
N CYS A 300 11.85 10.30 -3.79
CA CYS A 300 13.01 10.64 -4.60
C CYS A 300 13.89 11.76 -4.00
N ALA A 301 13.34 12.59 -3.11
CA ALA A 301 14.09 13.63 -2.41
C ALA A 301 13.50 13.92 -1.03
N VAL A 302 14.32 14.52 -0.16
CA VAL A 302 13.87 15.15 1.09
C VAL A 302 14.20 16.64 0.98
N ILE A 303 13.22 17.49 1.30
CA ILE A 303 13.31 18.96 1.19
C ILE A 303 12.86 19.63 2.49
N ASP A 304 13.20 20.89 2.67
CA ASP A 304 12.68 21.71 3.77
C ASP A 304 11.18 22.01 3.54
N GLU A 305 10.42 22.20 4.60
CA GLU A 305 8.97 22.49 4.51
C GLU A 305 8.65 23.80 3.77
N LYS A 306 9.64 24.69 3.65
CA LYS A 306 9.51 25.99 2.95
C LYS A 306 9.68 25.87 1.44
N ASP A 307 10.25 24.73 0.99
CA ASP A 307 10.42 24.48 -0.42
C ASP A 307 9.09 24.02 -1.01
N GLU A 308 8.72 24.59 -2.14
CA GLU A 308 7.55 24.19 -2.90
C GLU A 308 7.95 23.20 -4.00
N VAL A 309 7.10 22.23 -4.23
CA VAL A 309 7.18 21.31 -5.38
C VAL A 309 6.10 21.71 -6.36
N THR A 310 6.51 22.09 -7.55
CA THR A 310 5.61 22.54 -8.61
C THR A 310 5.61 21.55 -9.78
N PRO A 311 4.60 21.60 -10.67
CA PRO A 311 4.61 20.77 -11.88
C PRO A 311 5.84 20.99 -12.77
N GLU A 312 6.47 22.17 -12.72
CA GLU A 312 7.69 22.50 -13.46
C GLU A 312 8.92 21.79 -12.94
N ASP A 313 8.90 21.27 -11.70
CA ASP A 313 9.99 20.50 -11.09
C ASP A 313 10.04 19.04 -11.55
N LEU A 314 9.19 18.62 -12.51
CA LEU A 314 9.15 17.24 -13.01
C LEU A 314 10.54 16.70 -13.36
N ASP A 315 11.34 17.48 -14.11
CA ASP A 315 12.68 17.03 -14.52
C ASP A 315 13.67 16.98 -13.34
N ARG A 316 13.46 17.80 -12.32
CA ARG A 316 14.28 17.83 -11.12
C ARG A 316 14.06 16.60 -10.24
N TYR A 317 12.82 16.16 -10.12
CA TYR A 317 12.40 15.08 -9.22
C TYR A 317 12.11 13.76 -9.93
N ASP A 318 12.23 13.71 -11.26
CA ASP A 318 12.20 12.48 -12.05
C ASP A 318 13.62 11.93 -12.17
N LEU A 319 14.15 11.42 -11.07
CA LEU A 319 15.52 10.90 -10.99
C LEU A 319 15.68 9.51 -11.63
N LEU A 320 14.77 9.12 -12.52
CA LEU A 320 14.79 7.83 -13.23
C LEU A 320 15.02 6.61 -12.32
N GLY A 321 14.40 6.65 -11.14
CA GLY A 321 14.52 5.61 -10.12
C GLY A 321 15.79 5.70 -9.26
N GLU A 322 16.47 6.85 -9.24
CA GLU A 322 17.59 7.13 -8.34
C GLU A 322 17.19 8.20 -7.33
N GLU A 323 17.08 7.81 -6.07
CA GLU A 323 16.79 8.75 -4.98
C GLU A 323 18.01 9.61 -4.64
N ASP A 324 17.74 10.81 -4.12
CA ASP A 324 18.75 11.65 -3.48
C ASP A 324 19.38 10.95 -2.27
N ALA A 325 20.67 11.21 -2.00
CA ALA A 325 21.38 10.62 -0.88
C ALA A 325 20.72 10.92 0.48
N SER A 326 20.02 12.05 0.62
CA SER A 326 19.26 12.41 1.82
C SER A 326 18.10 11.45 2.09
N VAL A 327 17.43 10.96 1.04
CA VAL A 327 16.37 9.94 1.17
C VAL A 327 16.95 8.67 1.77
N ARG A 328 18.08 8.21 1.24
CA ARG A 328 18.72 7.01 1.73
C ARG A 328 19.11 7.17 3.19
N ALA A 329 19.82 8.24 3.54
CA ALA A 329 20.33 8.46 4.88
C ALA A 329 19.20 8.64 5.91
N LEU A 330 18.19 9.48 5.62
CA LEU A 330 17.14 9.79 6.56
C LEU A 330 16.04 8.73 6.56
N MET A 331 15.44 8.47 5.39
CA MET A 331 14.22 7.66 5.35
C MET A 331 14.51 6.16 5.52
N TYR A 332 15.59 5.65 4.89
CA TYR A 332 15.79 4.20 4.81
C TYR A 332 16.83 3.67 5.78
N ASP A 333 17.88 4.43 6.10
CA ASP A 333 18.94 3.98 6.99
C ASP A 333 18.72 4.43 8.44
N GLU A 334 17.95 5.51 8.70
CA GLU A 334 17.63 5.99 10.04
C GLU A 334 16.18 5.68 10.44
N LEU A 335 15.20 6.32 9.81
CA LEU A 335 13.81 6.29 10.26
C LEU A 335 13.13 4.93 10.04
N LEU A 336 13.35 4.26 8.92
CA LEU A 336 12.70 3.00 8.63
C LEU A 336 13.11 1.88 9.59
N PRO A 337 14.40 1.66 9.92
CA PRO A 337 14.79 0.70 10.95
C PRO A 337 14.20 1.00 12.33
N PHE A 338 14.13 2.28 12.70
CA PHE A 338 13.50 2.71 13.94
C PHE A 338 12.01 2.40 13.95
N ALA A 339 11.27 2.86 12.94
CA ALA A 339 9.81 2.74 12.89
C ALA A 339 9.31 1.30 12.64
N THR A 340 10.19 0.39 12.23
CA THR A 340 9.88 -1.04 12.06
C THR A 340 10.56 -1.91 13.13
N GLY A 341 10.83 -1.34 14.30
CA GLY A 341 11.20 -2.08 15.50
C GLY A 341 10.10 -3.06 15.93
N ALA A 342 10.47 -4.10 16.66
CA ALA A 342 9.52 -5.14 17.09
C ALA A 342 8.37 -4.57 17.94
N GLU A 343 8.64 -3.50 18.69
CA GLU A 343 7.69 -2.79 19.56
C GLU A 343 6.58 -2.05 18.80
N PHE A 344 6.79 -1.74 17.51
CA PHE A 344 5.84 -1.03 16.68
C PHE A 344 5.18 -1.93 15.63
N THR A 345 5.57 -3.20 15.55
CA THR A 345 5.16 -4.07 14.44
C THR A 345 4.18 -5.16 14.89
N TYR A 346 3.24 -5.44 14.00
CA TYR A 346 2.34 -6.58 14.08
C TYR A 346 2.42 -7.38 12.77
N ARG A 347 2.46 -8.71 12.89
CA ARG A 347 2.42 -9.63 11.76
C ARG A 347 1.09 -10.37 11.71
N HIS A 348 0.39 -10.23 10.59
CA HIS A 348 -0.85 -10.97 10.33
C HIS A 348 -0.57 -12.20 9.47
N SER A 349 -0.85 -13.38 10.04
CA SER A 349 -0.87 -14.64 9.31
C SER A 349 -2.30 -14.89 8.80
N TRP A 350 -2.43 -14.97 7.49
CA TRP A 350 -3.73 -14.98 6.82
C TRP A 350 -4.45 -16.33 6.95
N THR A 351 -5.73 -16.27 7.26
CA THR A 351 -6.70 -17.36 7.12
C THR A 351 -7.75 -16.96 6.08
N GLU A 352 -8.24 -17.93 5.30
CA GLU A 352 -9.34 -17.68 4.34
C GLU A 352 -10.54 -17.06 5.06
N GLY A 353 -11.04 -15.93 4.54
CA GLY A 353 -12.08 -15.15 5.17
C GLY A 353 -11.62 -14.04 6.10
N ASP A 354 -10.31 -13.85 6.27
CA ASP A 354 -9.81 -12.67 6.98
C ASP A 354 -9.88 -11.42 6.10
N LEU A 355 -10.32 -10.32 6.71
CA LEU A 355 -10.22 -8.98 6.15
C LEU A 355 -9.33 -8.14 7.07
N VAL A 356 -8.35 -7.47 6.50
CA VAL A 356 -7.55 -6.46 7.20
C VAL A 356 -7.82 -5.11 6.57
N VAL A 357 -8.07 -4.11 7.41
CA VAL A 357 -8.26 -2.71 7.04
C VAL A 357 -7.13 -1.91 7.67
N TRP A 358 -6.47 -1.07 6.89
CA TRP A 358 -5.44 -0.18 7.43
C TRP A 358 -5.56 1.24 6.89
N ASP A 359 -5.26 2.18 7.77
CA ASP A 359 -5.13 3.60 7.47
C ASP A 359 -3.74 3.85 6.89
N ASN A 360 -3.67 4.27 5.63
CA ASN A 360 -2.42 4.53 4.93
C ASN A 360 -1.64 5.73 5.48
N LEU A 361 -2.26 6.57 6.29
CA LEU A 361 -1.63 7.74 6.88
C LEU A 361 -0.93 7.42 8.21
N ARG A 362 -1.36 6.34 8.87
CA ARG A 362 -0.88 5.93 10.20
C ARG A 362 -0.08 4.64 10.19
N THR A 363 -0.05 3.91 9.08
CA THR A 363 0.63 2.61 8.98
C THR A 363 1.50 2.50 7.75
N ILE A 364 2.53 1.69 7.86
CA ILE A 364 3.24 1.12 6.70
C ILE A 364 3.14 -0.39 6.77
N HIS A 365 3.29 -1.05 5.63
CA HIS A 365 3.19 -2.50 5.58
C HIS A 365 4.20 -3.12 4.62
N THR A 366 4.38 -4.44 4.75
CA THR A 366 5.19 -5.25 3.83
C THR A 366 4.64 -6.66 3.76
N ALA A 367 4.66 -7.25 2.55
CA ALA A 367 4.38 -8.67 2.39
C ALA A 367 5.60 -9.50 2.80
N THR A 368 5.37 -10.68 3.37
CA THR A 368 6.43 -11.66 3.62
C THR A 368 6.53 -12.64 2.45
N PRO A 369 7.71 -13.22 2.20
CA PRO A 369 7.86 -14.27 1.20
C PRO A 369 6.93 -15.45 1.47
N PHE A 370 6.50 -16.14 0.41
CA PHE A 370 5.72 -17.38 0.53
C PHE A 370 6.17 -18.41 -0.51
N ASP A 371 5.83 -19.66 -0.25
CA ASP A 371 6.10 -20.76 -1.17
C ASP A 371 5.13 -20.72 -2.36
N GLU A 372 5.66 -20.41 -3.54
CA GLU A 372 4.89 -20.22 -4.78
C GLU A 372 4.20 -21.48 -5.32
N ARG A 373 4.47 -22.65 -4.73
CA ARG A 373 3.72 -23.87 -5.04
C ARG A 373 2.27 -23.81 -4.58
N TYR A 374 1.97 -22.90 -3.63
CA TYR A 374 0.63 -22.68 -3.09
C TYR A 374 0.01 -21.46 -3.72
N ASP A 375 -1.28 -21.55 -4.02
CA ASP A 375 -2.06 -20.40 -4.46
C ASP A 375 -2.26 -19.41 -3.32
N ARG A 376 -2.17 -18.12 -3.65
CA ARG A 376 -2.53 -17.01 -2.78
C ARG A 376 -3.40 -16.05 -3.56
N GLU A 377 -4.66 -15.88 -3.13
CA GLU A 377 -5.60 -14.94 -3.73
C GLU A 377 -6.11 -13.95 -2.69
N MET A 378 -5.87 -12.68 -2.95
CA MET A 378 -6.32 -11.58 -2.11
C MET A 378 -7.13 -10.61 -2.97
N TRP A 379 -8.19 -10.07 -2.40
CA TRP A 379 -8.96 -8.98 -3.00
C TRP A 379 -8.67 -7.69 -2.28
N ARG A 380 -8.26 -6.68 -3.02
CA ARG A 380 -7.94 -5.35 -2.48
C ARG A 380 -8.95 -4.32 -2.96
N THR A 381 -9.39 -3.45 -2.04
CA THR A 381 -10.08 -2.21 -2.34
C THR A 381 -9.31 -1.04 -1.74
N THR A 382 -9.44 0.13 -2.35
CA THR A 382 -8.82 1.38 -1.90
C THR A 382 -9.90 2.41 -1.62
N VAL A 383 -9.81 3.04 -0.47
CA VAL A 383 -10.72 4.11 -0.03
C VAL A 383 -10.00 5.44 -0.16
N ALA A 384 -10.55 6.33 -0.98
CA ALA A 384 -9.98 7.66 -1.19
C ALA A 384 -10.14 8.55 0.06
N HIS A 385 -9.31 9.57 0.16
CA HIS A 385 -9.45 10.58 1.21
C HIS A 385 -10.74 11.41 0.99
N GLU A 386 -11.48 11.69 2.05
CA GLU A 386 -12.79 12.39 1.96
C GLU A 386 -12.70 13.78 1.31
N THR A 387 -11.57 14.47 1.45
CA THR A 387 -11.32 15.76 0.80
C THR A 387 -10.89 15.66 -0.66
N GLY A 388 -10.62 14.46 -1.14
CA GLY A 388 -10.06 14.20 -2.48
C GLY A 388 -11.08 14.23 -3.62
N GLY A 389 -12.36 14.21 -3.34
CA GLY A 389 -13.46 14.39 -4.30
C GLY A 389 -13.31 13.65 -5.64
N GLU A 390 -14.13 14.05 -6.62
CA GLU A 390 -14.15 13.50 -7.99
C GLU A 390 -12.83 13.64 -8.75
N ALA A 391 -11.97 14.60 -8.39
CA ALA A 391 -10.67 14.81 -9.05
C ALA A 391 -9.72 13.61 -8.92
N TYR A 392 -9.90 12.76 -7.91
CA TYR A 392 -9.09 11.58 -7.66
C TYR A 392 -9.51 10.34 -8.46
N LEU A 393 -10.77 10.26 -8.85
CA LEU A 393 -11.30 9.09 -9.57
C LEU A 393 -10.66 8.88 -10.95
N GLY A 394 -10.04 9.92 -11.52
CA GLY A 394 -9.32 9.87 -12.79
C GLY A 394 -7.82 9.58 -12.69
N ALA A 395 -7.25 9.63 -11.49
CA ALA A 395 -5.80 9.50 -11.25
C ALA A 395 -5.39 8.18 -10.58
N SER A 396 -6.33 7.23 -10.42
CA SER A 396 -5.98 5.92 -9.87
C SER A 396 -5.14 5.15 -10.89
N ILE A 397 -3.87 5.03 -10.57
CA ILE A 397 -2.88 4.28 -11.32
C ILE A 397 -2.52 3.11 -10.43
N GLY A 398 -2.88 1.93 -10.88
CA GLY A 398 -2.52 0.67 -10.24
C GLY A 398 -1.04 0.38 -10.30
#